data_b12e20fd0b34efd10ab96d8f347179a7
#
_entry.id   b12e20fd0b34efd10ab96d8f347179a7
#
_cell.length_a   1.000
_cell.length_b   1.000
_cell.length_c   1.000
_cell.angle_alpha   90.00
_cell.angle_beta   90.00
_cell.angle_gamma   90.00
#
_symmetry.space_group_name_H-M   'P 1'
#
loop_
_entity.id
_entity.type
_entity.pdbx_description
1 polymer ?
#
loop_
_entity_poly.entity_id
_entity_poly.type
_entity_poly.pdbx_seq_one_letter_code
_entity_poly.pdbx_strand_id
1 'polypeptide(L)'
;MNPEVTILMPCLNEAETLAECIKAARDGLAAAGAEGEILIADNGSTDGSQEIAVAHGARVLPVAERGYGNALRAGMADARGRFIIMGDADMSYDFSRITPFLERLRKGADLVMGCRMPRGGGTVMPGAMPWKHRWIGNPVLSFIGRLLFKCPSQDFHCGLRALSKDAFHRMELRTGGMEFASEMVIKASLCGMKIEEVPIILHPDGRSRPPHLRSWRDGWRHLRFMLLFSPRWLLIYPGIFSLLLGGACFLRLLAGPLEIRGVNFDLNTLEVAGLVLLFGYQMILFGIFARIFAYTRGLLPAQHSLSRAFGFFTLEKGLVVGGLLTLAGIGIIIHSLVGWASTGFGDLDPQQATRTVIAGRTLASIGLQTILFSLIFSYLGIDDVSTKNKKA
;
A
#
# COMPACT_ATOMS: atom_id res chain seq x y z
N MET A 1 -30.85 -14.40 -18.89
CA MET A 1 -30.33 -14.50 -17.49
C MET A 1 -28.91 -13.97 -17.48
N ASN A 2 -28.45 -13.35 -16.41
CA ASN A 2 -27.03 -12.97 -16.31
C ASN A 2 -26.23 -14.25 -16.02
N PRO A 3 -25.05 -14.42 -16.66
CA PRO A 3 -24.19 -15.57 -16.41
C PRO A 3 -23.69 -15.59 -14.95
N GLU A 4 -23.38 -16.77 -14.42
CA GLU A 4 -22.79 -16.88 -13.08
C GLU A 4 -21.37 -16.34 -13.05
N VAL A 5 -20.58 -16.60 -14.11
CA VAL A 5 -19.14 -16.32 -14.15
C VAL A 5 -18.78 -15.52 -15.39
N THR A 6 -17.91 -14.52 -15.22
CA THR A 6 -17.15 -13.89 -16.32
C THR A 6 -15.69 -14.31 -16.21
N ILE A 7 -15.15 -14.98 -17.22
CA ILE A 7 -13.70 -15.16 -17.36
C ILE A 7 -13.14 -13.96 -18.11
N LEU A 8 -12.31 -13.17 -17.42
CA LEU A 8 -11.77 -11.91 -17.91
C LEU A 8 -10.28 -12.06 -18.24
N MET A 9 -9.92 -11.76 -19.48
CA MET A 9 -8.54 -11.74 -19.95
C MET A 9 -8.17 -10.35 -20.46
N PRO A 10 -7.18 -9.67 -19.91
CA PRO A 10 -6.61 -8.46 -20.51
C PRO A 10 -5.81 -8.88 -21.73
N CYS A 11 -5.94 -8.14 -22.83
CA CYS A 11 -5.31 -8.46 -24.11
C CYS A 11 -4.56 -7.26 -24.66
N LEU A 12 -3.31 -7.49 -25.10
CA LEU A 12 -2.56 -6.54 -25.92
C LEU A 12 -1.60 -7.32 -26.85
N ASN A 13 -2.03 -7.56 -28.07
CA ASN A 13 -1.29 -8.32 -29.08
C ASN A 13 -0.99 -9.76 -28.62
N GLU A 14 -2.02 -10.55 -28.36
CA GLU A 14 -1.93 -11.93 -27.91
C GLU A 14 -2.48 -12.95 -28.96
N ALA A 15 -2.40 -12.62 -30.26
CA ALA A 15 -2.96 -13.45 -31.34
C ALA A 15 -2.43 -14.90 -31.33
N GLU A 16 -1.17 -15.12 -30.87
CA GLU A 16 -0.54 -16.44 -30.83
C GLU A 16 -1.18 -17.40 -29.81
N THR A 17 -1.74 -16.86 -28.71
CA THR A 17 -2.13 -17.65 -27.52
C THR A 17 -3.62 -17.55 -27.19
N LEU A 18 -4.28 -16.49 -27.65
CA LEU A 18 -5.63 -16.13 -27.24
C LEU A 18 -6.69 -17.21 -27.55
N ALA A 19 -6.59 -17.87 -28.72
CA ALA A 19 -7.53 -18.92 -29.12
C ALA A 19 -7.52 -20.09 -28.14
N GLU A 20 -6.33 -20.56 -27.75
CA GLU A 20 -6.17 -21.66 -26.79
C GLU A 20 -6.61 -21.25 -25.38
N CYS A 21 -6.34 -20.02 -24.96
CA CYS A 21 -6.83 -19.48 -23.69
C CYS A 21 -8.36 -19.43 -23.63
N ILE A 22 -9.03 -19.00 -24.72
CA ILE A 22 -10.50 -18.98 -24.81
C ILE A 22 -11.07 -20.39 -24.78
N LYS A 23 -10.43 -21.35 -25.48
CA LYS A 23 -10.83 -22.75 -25.45
C LYS A 23 -10.71 -23.32 -24.04
N ALA A 24 -9.56 -23.16 -23.38
CA ALA A 24 -9.35 -23.61 -22.01
C ALA A 24 -10.35 -23.00 -21.03
N ALA A 25 -10.70 -21.71 -21.20
CA ALA A 25 -11.73 -21.05 -20.40
C ALA A 25 -13.11 -21.67 -20.59
N ARG A 26 -13.50 -22.03 -21.82
CA ARG A 26 -14.76 -22.72 -22.11
C ARG A 26 -14.79 -24.11 -21.49
N ASP A 27 -13.70 -24.86 -21.63
CA ASP A 27 -13.56 -26.19 -21.02
C ASP A 27 -13.66 -26.12 -19.50
N GLY A 28 -13.07 -25.09 -18.88
CA GLY A 28 -13.14 -24.83 -17.45
C GLY A 28 -14.55 -24.46 -16.97
N LEU A 29 -15.30 -23.65 -17.72
CA LEU A 29 -16.71 -23.35 -17.43
C LEU A 29 -17.57 -24.63 -17.49
N ALA A 30 -17.38 -25.44 -18.52
CA ALA A 30 -18.09 -26.71 -18.67
C ALA A 30 -17.76 -27.67 -17.53
N ALA A 31 -16.49 -27.84 -17.17
CA ALA A 31 -16.05 -28.68 -16.06
C ALA A 31 -16.57 -28.21 -14.70
N ALA A 32 -16.76 -26.91 -14.51
CA ALA A 32 -17.32 -26.31 -13.29
C ALA A 32 -18.87 -26.36 -13.25
N GLY A 33 -19.53 -26.80 -14.33
CA GLY A 33 -20.99 -26.76 -14.47
C GLY A 33 -21.55 -25.35 -14.32
N ALA A 34 -20.85 -24.33 -14.86
CA ALA A 34 -21.18 -22.94 -14.69
C ALA A 34 -21.58 -22.30 -16.02
N GLU A 35 -22.69 -21.54 -16.00
CA GLU A 35 -23.03 -20.63 -17.09
C GLU A 35 -22.11 -19.42 -17.04
N GLY A 36 -21.35 -19.18 -18.09
CA GLY A 36 -20.36 -18.10 -18.08
C GLY A 36 -20.19 -17.42 -19.41
N GLU A 37 -19.63 -16.20 -19.36
CA GLU A 37 -19.09 -15.49 -20.53
C GLU A 37 -17.57 -15.43 -20.48
N ILE A 38 -16.95 -15.32 -21.64
CA ILE A 38 -15.54 -15.00 -21.79
C ILE A 38 -15.44 -13.58 -22.30
N LEU A 39 -14.74 -12.72 -21.55
CA LEU A 39 -14.58 -11.30 -21.84
C LEU A 39 -13.11 -10.98 -22.05
N ILE A 40 -12.80 -10.47 -23.23
CA ILE A 40 -11.46 -10.00 -23.59
C ILE A 40 -11.45 -8.47 -23.47
N ALA A 41 -10.71 -7.96 -22.50
CA ALA A 41 -10.49 -6.51 -22.35
C ALA A 41 -9.29 -6.10 -23.21
N ASP A 42 -9.56 -5.65 -24.43
CA ASP A 42 -8.54 -5.31 -25.41
C ASP A 42 -8.00 -3.90 -25.20
N ASN A 43 -6.69 -3.78 -25.04
CA ASN A 43 -6.02 -2.52 -24.76
C ASN A 43 -5.34 -1.90 -26.00
N GLY A 44 -5.94 -2.12 -27.15
CA GLY A 44 -5.52 -1.59 -28.45
C GLY A 44 -4.59 -2.53 -29.23
N SER A 45 -4.96 -3.81 -29.35
CA SER A 45 -4.26 -4.79 -30.18
C SER A 45 -4.33 -4.45 -31.67
N THR A 46 -3.27 -4.80 -32.40
CA THR A 46 -3.10 -4.55 -33.84
C THR A 46 -2.70 -5.80 -34.62
N ASP A 47 -2.70 -6.95 -33.96
CA ASP A 47 -2.21 -8.24 -34.49
C ASP A 47 -3.33 -9.23 -34.87
N GLY A 48 -4.59 -8.79 -34.87
CA GLY A 48 -5.74 -9.66 -35.15
C GLY A 48 -6.33 -10.35 -33.90
N SER A 49 -5.87 -9.99 -32.70
CA SER A 49 -6.38 -10.59 -31.43
C SER A 49 -7.88 -10.37 -31.27
N GLN A 50 -8.44 -9.24 -31.69
CA GLN A 50 -9.87 -8.94 -31.55
C GLN A 50 -10.72 -9.88 -32.43
N GLU A 51 -10.32 -10.07 -33.68
CA GLU A 51 -10.98 -10.95 -34.65
C GLU A 51 -10.93 -12.40 -34.16
N ILE A 52 -9.80 -12.85 -33.64
CA ILE A 52 -9.63 -14.19 -33.06
C ILE A 52 -10.60 -14.36 -31.89
N ALA A 53 -10.68 -13.40 -30.98
CA ALA A 53 -11.58 -13.47 -29.84
C ALA A 53 -13.05 -13.65 -30.26
N VAL A 54 -13.51 -12.84 -31.21
CA VAL A 54 -14.89 -12.90 -31.75
C VAL A 54 -15.13 -14.23 -32.44
N ALA A 55 -14.22 -14.70 -33.29
CA ALA A 55 -14.32 -15.98 -33.99
C ALA A 55 -14.44 -17.18 -33.02
N HIS A 56 -13.82 -17.09 -31.84
CA HIS A 56 -13.92 -18.10 -30.80
C HIS A 56 -15.05 -17.83 -29.78
N GLY A 57 -15.99 -16.91 -30.09
CA GLY A 57 -17.20 -16.68 -29.29
C GLY A 57 -16.96 -15.95 -27.98
N ALA A 58 -15.84 -15.25 -27.83
CA ALA A 58 -15.61 -14.35 -26.71
C ALA A 58 -16.18 -12.94 -27.01
N ARG A 59 -16.60 -12.24 -25.99
CA ARG A 59 -16.98 -10.83 -26.07
C ARG A 59 -15.74 -9.95 -25.94
N VAL A 60 -15.58 -9.00 -26.83
CA VAL A 60 -14.46 -8.05 -26.82
C VAL A 60 -14.93 -6.71 -26.28
N LEU A 61 -14.18 -6.17 -25.32
CA LEU A 61 -14.34 -4.83 -24.77
C LEU A 61 -13.13 -3.99 -25.15
N PRO A 62 -13.24 -3.02 -26.08
CA PRO A 62 -12.16 -2.09 -26.37
C PRO A 62 -11.93 -1.15 -25.18
N VAL A 63 -10.68 -1.05 -24.71
CA VAL A 63 -10.29 -0.18 -23.59
C VAL A 63 -9.31 0.88 -24.09
N ALA A 64 -9.77 2.13 -24.19
CA ALA A 64 -9.00 3.24 -24.73
C ALA A 64 -7.80 3.64 -23.85
N GLU A 65 -7.98 3.61 -22.52
CA GLU A 65 -6.90 3.93 -21.58
C GLU A 65 -5.89 2.79 -21.53
N ARG A 66 -4.66 3.04 -21.99
CA ARG A 66 -3.59 2.04 -21.98
C ARG A 66 -3.16 1.69 -20.55
N GLY A 67 -2.97 0.41 -20.29
CA GLY A 67 -2.44 -0.12 -19.04
C GLY A 67 -3.15 -1.40 -18.58
N TYR A 68 -2.39 -2.32 -18.03
CA TYR A 68 -2.87 -3.60 -17.52
C TYR A 68 -4.04 -3.47 -16.53
N GLY A 69 -3.88 -2.55 -15.55
CA GLY A 69 -4.92 -2.27 -14.58
C GLY A 69 -6.16 -1.61 -15.19
N ASN A 70 -5.99 -0.76 -16.20
CA ASN A 70 -7.11 -0.13 -16.90
C ASN A 70 -7.93 -1.17 -17.66
N ALA A 71 -7.27 -2.10 -18.36
CA ALA A 71 -7.95 -3.20 -19.05
C ALA A 71 -8.75 -4.07 -18.08
N LEU A 72 -8.13 -4.50 -16.97
CA LEU A 72 -8.80 -5.31 -15.96
C LEU A 72 -9.95 -4.57 -15.27
N ARG A 73 -9.75 -3.32 -14.88
CA ARG A 73 -10.78 -2.50 -14.23
C ARG A 73 -11.99 -2.28 -15.12
N ALA A 74 -11.76 -1.94 -16.40
CA ALA A 74 -12.84 -1.78 -17.38
C ALA A 74 -13.56 -3.10 -17.61
N GLY A 75 -12.82 -4.21 -17.77
CA GLY A 75 -13.41 -5.54 -17.94
C GLY A 75 -14.22 -5.98 -16.72
N MET A 76 -13.74 -5.75 -15.50
CA MET A 76 -14.49 -6.07 -14.28
C MET A 76 -15.77 -5.25 -14.13
N ALA A 77 -15.74 -3.97 -14.49
CA ALA A 77 -16.93 -3.12 -14.48
C ALA A 77 -17.99 -3.59 -15.47
N ASP A 78 -17.56 -4.01 -16.67
CA ASP A 78 -18.41 -4.47 -17.77
C ASP A 78 -18.81 -5.97 -17.68
N ALA A 79 -18.16 -6.73 -16.79
CA ALA A 79 -18.46 -8.15 -16.54
C ALA A 79 -19.93 -8.35 -16.17
N ARG A 80 -20.58 -9.33 -16.77
CA ARG A 80 -22.01 -9.67 -16.52
C ARG A 80 -22.19 -10.71 -15.43
N GLY A 81 -21.12 -11.49 -15.16
CA GLY A 81 -21.14 -12.55 -14.15
C GLY A 81 -21.18 -12.02 -12.72
N ARG A 82 -21.80 -12.78 -11.84
CA ARG A 82 -21.74 -12.57 -10.38
C ARG A 82 -20.32 -12.73 -9.87
N PHE A 83 -19.55 -13.66 -10.45
CA PHE A 83 -18.17 -13.94 -10.16
C PHE A 83 -17.30 -13.59 -11.35
N ILE A 84 -16.10 -13.10 -11.09
CA ILE A 84 -15.12 -12.73 -12.12
C ILE A 84 -13.87 -13.56 -11.86
N ILE A 85 -13.40 -14.30 -12.85
CA ILE A 85 -12.12 -15.01 -12.82
C ILE A 85 -11.21 -14.34 -13.84
N MET A 86 -10.11 -13.76 -13.38
CA MET A 86 -9.15 -13.05 -14.24
C MET A 86 -7.83 -13.82 -14.35
N GLY A 87 -7.19 -13.70 -15.50
CA GLY A 87 -5.84 -14.22 -15.75
C GLY A 87 -5.31 -13.75 -17.09
N ASP A 88 -4.00 -13.89 -17.30
CA ASP A 88 -3.34 -13.43 -18.52
C ASP A 88 -3.66 -14.35 -19.71
N ALA A 89 -3.73 -13.78 -20.92
CA ALA A 89 -4.09 -14.48 -22.16
C ALA A 89 -2.86 -15.09 -22.87
N ASP A 90 -1.84 -15.52 -22.11
CA ASP A 90 -0.54 -15.96 -22.61
C ASP A 90 -0.24 -17.45 -22.39
N MET A 91 -1.25 -18.25 -22.04
CA MET A 91 -1.15 -19.67 -21.69
C MET A 91 -0.34 -19.96 -20.42
N SER A 92 0.15 -18.96 -19.69
CA SER A 92 0.84 -19.19 -18.42
C SER A 92 -0.07 -19.73 -17.33
N TYR A 93 -1.38 -19.48 -17.43
CA TYR A 93 -2.43 -19.95 -16.53
C TYR A 93 -3.39 -20.90 -17.22
N ASP A 94 -3.69 -22.02 -16.57
CA ASP A 94 -4.62 -23.04 -17.08
C ASP A 94 -6.07 -22.70 -16.65
N PHE A 95 -6.82 -22.07 -17.55
CA PHE A 95 -8.23 -21.74 -17.32
C PHE A 95 -9.15 -22.98 -17.29
N SER A 96 -8.69 -24.15 -17.72
CA SER A 96 -9.50 -25.39 -17.61
C SER A 96 -9.67 -25.82 -16.15
N ARG A 97 -8.85 -25.31 -15.22
CA ARG A 97 -8.84 -25.67 -13.80
C ARG A 97 -9.43 -24.60 -12.88
N ILE A 98 -10.47 -23.90 -13.33
CA ILE A 98 -11.12 -22.83 -12.54
C ILE A 98 -12.11 -23.34 -11.47
N THR A 99 -12.53 -24.59 -11.52
CA THR A 99 -13.51 -25.18 -10.59
C THR A 99 -13.20 -24.90 -9.12
N PRO A 100 -11.95 -25.09 -8.60
CA PRO A 100 -11.65 -24.81 -7.20
C PRO A 100 -11.80 -23.35 -6.80
N PHE A 101 -11.60 -22.40 -7.74
CA PHE A 101 -11.82 -20.98 -7.51
C PHE A 101 -13.31 -20.68 -7.33
N LEU A 102 -14.12 -21.21 -8.26
CA LEU A 102 -15.56 -21.02 -8.23
C LEU A 102 -16.23 -21.63 -6.99
N GLU A 103 -15.78 -22.81 -6.58
CA GLU A 103 -16.26 -23.43 -5.34
C GLU A 103 -16.02 -22.58 -4.10
N ARG A 104 -14.85 -21.94 -4.01
CA ARG A 104 -14.55 -21.04 -2.89
C ARG A 104 -15.38 -19.77 -2.90
N LEU A 105 -15.60 -19.19 -4.09
CA LEU A 105 -16.51 -18.04 -4.25
C LEU A 105 -17.96 -18.39 -3.89
N ARG A 106 -18.45 -19.58 -4.32
CA ARG A 106 -19.77 -20.10 -3.94
C ARG A 106 -19.90 -20.31 -2.43
N LYS A 107 -18.81 -20.64 -1.73
CA LYS A 107 -18.71 -20.74 -0.26
C LYS A 107 -18.51 -19.39 0.46
N GLY A 108 -18.62 -18.28 -0.27
CA GLY A 108 -18.59 -16.94 0.30
C GLY A 108 -17.19 -16.33 0.47
N ALA A 109 -16.18 -16.78 -0.28
CA ALA A 109 -14.95 -16.04 -0.40
C ALA A 109 -15.20 -14.77 -1.24
N ASP A 110 -14.59 -13.64 -0.84
CA ASP A 110 -14.65 -12.38 -1.56
C ASP A 110 -13.58 -12.34 -2.68
N LEU A 111 -12.38 -12.86 -2.37
CA LEU A 111 -11.24 -12.94 -3.28
C LEU A 111 -10.56 -14.30 -3.14
N VAL A 112 -10.30 -14.96 -4.25
CA VAL A 112 -9.56 -16.22 -4.32
C VAL A 112 -8.32 -16.01 -5.17
N MET A 113 -7.14 -16.22 -4.57
CA MET A 113 -5.85 -16.05 -5.21
C MET A 113 -5.34 -17.40 -5.71
N GLY A 114 -4.79 -17.45 -6.92
CA GLY A 114 -3.94 -18.59 -7.30
C GLY A 114 -2.62 -18.55 -6.52
N CYS A 115 -2.09 -19.68 -6.15
CA CYS A 115 -0.79 -19.79 -5.52
C CYS A 115 0.13 -20.66 -6.37
N ARG A 116 1.21 -20.08 -6.89
CA ARG A 116 2.25 -20.75 -7.67
C ARG A 116 3.37 -21.30 -6.79
N MET A 117 3.45 -20.79 -5.56
CA MET A 117 4.56 -21.09 -4.67
C MET A 117 4.40 -22.44 -3.98
N PRO A 118 5.50 -23.23 -3.81
CA PRO A 118 5.44 -24.55 -3.17
C PRO A 118 4.86 -24.51 -1.74
N ARG A 119 5.07 -23.44 -1.00
CA ARG A 119 4.51 -23.26 0.37
C ARG A 119 2.98 -23.25 0.39
N GLY A 120 2.32 -22.84 -0.70
CA GLY A 120 0.87 -22.89 -0.86
C GLY A 120 0.40 -24.08 -1.72
N GLY A 121 1.25 -25.07 -1.96
CA GLY A 121 0.92 -26.27 -2.75
C GLY A 121 1.01 -26.08 -4.27
N GLY A 122 1.42 -24.91 -4.75
CA GLY A 122 1.55 -24.62 -6.19
C GLY A 122 2.84 -25.14 -6.81
N THR A 123 2.88 -25.11 -8.12
CA THR A 123 4.01 -25.59 -8.91
C THR A 123 4.37 -24.58 -10.00
N VAL A 124 5.67 -24.33 -10.17
CA VAL A 124 6.21 -23.54 -11.28
C VAL A 124 6.96 -24.49 -12.21
N MET A 125 6.48 -24.63 -13.44
CA MET A 125 7.12 -25.49 -14.45
C MET A 125 8.49 -24.94 -14.84
N PRO A 126 9.41 -25.80 -15.30
CA PRO A 126 10.69 -25.32 -15.82
C PRO A 126 10.50 -24.29 -16.93
N GLY A 127 11.24 -23.18 -16.87
CA GLY A 127 11.14 -22.07 -17.84
C GLY A 127 10.00 -21.08 -17.61
N ALA A 128 8.99 -21.40 -16.79
CA ALA A 128 7.82 -20.54 -16.56
C ALA A 128 8.12 -19.26 -15.75
N MET A 129 9.20 -19.23 -14.99
CA MET A 129 9.57 -18.08 -14.18
C MET A 129 11.07 -17.99 -14.00
N PRO A 130 11.68 -16.80 -14.22
CA PRO A 130 13.10 -16.58 -13.92
C PRO A 130 13.43 -16.90 -12.46
N TRP A 131 14.59 -17.51 -12.21
CA TRP A 131 14.93 -17.95 -10.85
C TRP A 131 14.94 -16.85 -9.82
N LYS A 132 15.36 -15.63 -10.20
CA LYS A 132 15.35 -14.45 -9.32
C LYS A 132 13.93 -14.12 -8.85
N HIS A 133 12.92 -14.24 -9.71
CA HIS A 133 11.52 -14.03 -9.36
C HIS A 133 10.98 -15.16 -8.48
N ARG A 134 11.36 -16.41 -8.80
CA ARG A 134 10.89 -17.59 -8.07
C ARG A 134 11.39 -17.63 -6.63
N TRP A 135 12.66 -17.35 -6.40
CA TRP A 135 13.33 -17.56 -5.12
C TRP A 135 13.54 -16.29 -4.29
N ILE A 136 13.57 -15.13 -4.91
CA ILE A 136 13.81 -13.84 -4.23
C ILE A 136 12.62 -12.91 -4.36
N GLY A 137 12.28 -12.46 -5.57
CA GLY A 137 11.31 -11.39 -5.80
C GLY A 137 9.94 -11.68 -5.23
N ASN A 138 9.28 -12.75 -5.69
CA ASN A 138 7.94 -13.10 -5.23
C ASN A 138 7.89 -13.51 -3.73
N PRO A 139 8.82 -14.32 -3.19
CA PRO A 139 8.82 -14.64 -1.77
C PRO A 139 9.01 -13.42 -0.88
N VAL A 140 9.96 -12.53 -1.21
CA VAL A 140 10.23 -11.31 -0.42
C VAL A 140 9.06 -10.35 -0.47
N LEU A 141 8.53 -10.05 -1.66
CA LEU A 141 7.39 -9.15 -1.81
C LEU A 141 6.12 -9.72 -1.16
N SER A 142 5.88 -11.04 -1.28
CA SER A 142 4.76 -11.70 -0.59
C SER A 142 4.92 -11.68 0.93
N PHE A 143 6.14 -11.87 1.44
CA PHE A 143 6.42 -11.72 2.87
C PHE A 143 6.14 -10.30 3.36
N ILE A 144 6.62 -9.27 2.64
CA ILE A 144 6.36 -7.87 2.95
C ILE A 144 4.86 -7.59 2.91
N GLY A 145 4.14 -8.06 1.89
CA GLY A 145 2.69 -7.91 1.78
C GLY A 145 1.94 -8.50 2.97
N ARG A 146 2.31 -9.72 3.40
CA ARG A 146 1.75 -10.35 4.60
C ARG A 146 2.03 -9.57 5.86
N LEU A 147 3.26 -9.10 6.02
CA LEU A 147 3.68 -8.32 7.20
C LEU A 147 2.93 -7.00 7.29
N LEU A 148 2.85 -6.25 6.19
CA LEU A 148 2.26 -4.91 6.17
C LEU A 148 0.73 -4.93 6.25
N PHE A 149 0.08 -5.90 5.59
CA PHE A 149 -1.38 -5.90 5.40
C PHE A 149 -2.11 -7.09 6.05
N LYS A 150 -1.36 -7.99 6.73
CA LYS A 150 -1.92 -9.22 7.33
C LYS A 150 -2.69 -10.09 6.32
N CYS A 151 -2.27 -10.05 5.06
CA CYS A 151 -2.86 -10.84 4.00
C CYS A 151 -2.52 -12.34 4.19
N PRO A 152 -3.47 -13.27 4.10
CA PRO A 152 -3.18 -14.70 4.25
C PRO A 152 -2.44 -15.31 3.05
N SER A 153 -2.35 -14.61 1.91
CA SER A 153 -1.81 -15.14 0.66
C SER A 153 -0.30 -15.42 0.71
N GLN A 154 0.11 -16.59 0.21
CA GLN A 154 1.51 -16.99 0.03
C GLN A 154 2.09 -16.47 -1.30
N ASP A 155 1.24 -16.21 -2.28
CA ASP A 155 1.62 -15.67 -3.60
C ASP A 155 0.87 -14.38 -3.91
N PHE A 156 1.36 -13.29 -3.36
CA PHE A 156 0.73 -11.95 -3.44
C PHE A 156 0.58 -11.43 -4.88
N HIS A 157 1.42 -11.91 -5.80
CA HIS A 157 1.50 -11.40 -7.18
C HIS A 157 1.03 -12.41 -8.24
N CYS A 158 0.32 -13.46 -7.86
CA CYS A 158 -0.27 -14.36 -8.85
C CYS A 158 -1.29 -13.61 -9.70
N GLY A 159 -1.26 -13.78 -11.03
CA GLY A 159 -2.19 -13.13 -11.97
C GLY A 159 -3.55 -13.83 -12.03
N LEU A 160 -3.60 -15.16 -11.85
CA LEU A 160 -4.86 -15.90 -11.82
C LEU A 160 -5.59 -15.66 -10.49
N ARG A 161 -6.73 -15.00 -10.55
CA ARG A 161 -7.54 -14.60 -9.40
C ARG A 161 -9.03 -14.74 -9.70
N ALA A 162 -9.80 -14.93 -8.67
CA ALA A 162 -11.24 -14.90 -8.77
C ALA A 162 -11.84 -14.05 -7.65
N LEU A 163 -12.88 -13.29 -7.94
CA LEU A 163 -13.52 -12.40 -6.98
C LEU A 163 -15.03 -12.28 -7.26
N SER A 164 -15.78 -11.91 -6.24
CA SER A 164 -17.18 -11.54 -6.44
C SER A 164 -17.28 -10.12 -7.02
N LYS A 165 -18.31 -9.86 -7.81
CA LYS A 165 -18.56 -8.51 -8.35
C LYS A 165 -18.82 -7.49 -7.24
N ASP A 166 -19.43 -7.92 -6.13
CA ASP A 166 -19.59 -7.10 -4.93
C ASP A 166 -18.23 -6.71 -4.32
N ALA A 167 -17.30 -7.67 -4.19
CA ALA A 167 -15.94 -7.39 -3.72
C ALA A 167 -15.22 -6.38 -4.61
N PHE A 168 -15.37 -6.48 -5.95
CA PHE A 168 -14.81 -5.50 -6.87
C PHE A 168 -15.33 -4.08 -6.58
N HIS A 169 -16.63 -3.90 -6.40
CA HIS A 169 -17.21 -2.59 -6.09
C HIS A 169 -16.74 -2.05 -4.74
N ARG A 170 -16.66 -2.91 -3.72
CA ARG A 170 -16.19 -2.52 -2.37
C ARG A 170 -14.71 -2.14 -2.32
N MET A 171 -13.88 -2.70 -3.21
CA MET A 171 -12.46 -2.38 -3.27
C MET A 171 -12.18 -1.00 -3.89
N GLU A 172 -13.06 -0.46 -4.72
CA GLU A 172 -12.86 0.82 -5.42
C GLU A 172 -11.47 0.94 -6.06
N LEU A 173 -11.07 -0.04 -6.89
CA LEU A 173 -9.75 -0.10 -7.52
C LEU A 173 -9.53 1.09 -8.47
N ARG A 174 -8.33 1.68 -8.44
CA ARG A 174 -8.04 2.94 -9.16
C ARG A 174 -6.79 2.91 -10.01
N THR A 175 -5.82 2.04 -9.72
CA THR A 175 -4.54 2.03 -10.44
C THR A 175 -4.70 1.45 -11.84
N GLY A 176 -4.01 2.08 -12.81
CA GLY A 176 -4.09 1.67 -14.22
C GLY A 176 -2.94 0.78 -14.70
N GLY A 177 -1.87 0.62 -13.90
CA GLY A 177 -0.67 -0.14 -14.27
C GLY A 177 -0.60 -1.54 -13.64
N MET A 178 0.62 -2.10 -13.61
CA MET A 178 0.89 -3.41 -12.99
C MET A 178 0.64 -3.43 -11.48
N GLU A 179 0.71 -2.28 -10.81
CA GLU A 179 0.38 -2.10 -9.40
C GLU A 179 -1.07 -2.44 -9.05
N PHE A 180 -1.97 -2.51 -10.03
CA PHE A 180 -3.35 -2.97 -9.87
C PHE A 180 -3.44 -4.33 -9.16
N ALA A 181 -2.52 -5.23 -9.51
CA ALA A 181 -2.44 -6.54 -8.87
C ALA A 181 -2.16 -6.45 -7.36
N SER A 182 -1.32 -5.51 -6.94
CA SER A 182 -1.03 -5.25 -5.53
C SER A 182 -2.16 -4.49 -4.85
N GLU A 183 -2.76 -3.50 -5.52
CA GLU A 183 -3.89 -2.72 -5.00
C GLU A 183 -5.05 -3.63 -4.60
N MET A 184 -5.41 -4.58 -5.47
CA MET A 184 -6.50 -5.52 -5.22
C MET A 184 -6.31 -6.28 -3.90
N VAL A 185 -5.15 -6.90 -3.69
CA VAL A 185 -4.88 -7.69 -2.49
C VAL A 185 -4.80 -6.82 -1.24
N ILE A 186 -4.17 -5.64 -1.35
CA ILE A 186 -4.06 -4.68 -0.26
C ILE A 186 -5.45 -4.20 0.17
N LYS A 187 -6.27 -3.75 -0.77
CA LYS A 187 -7.61 -3.25 -0.46
C LYS A 187 -8.54 -4.35 0.05
N ALA A 188 -8.49 -5.55 -0.53
CA ALA A 188 -9.23 -6.70 0.00
C ALA A 188 -8.86 -6.98 1.46
N SER A 189 -7.54 -6.98 1.79
CA SER A 189 -7.08 -7.18 3.17
C SER A 189 -7.52 -6.05 4.11
N LEU A 190 -7.41 -4.80 3.67
CA LEU A 190 -7.80 -3.62 4.46
C LEU A 190 -9.31 -3.51 4.68
N CYS A 191 -10.12 -3.97 3.72
CA CYS A 191 -11.57 -4.08 3.84
C CYS A 191 -12.04 -5.26 4.68
N GLY A 192 -11.13 -6.11 5.19
CA GLY A 192 -11.46 -7.30 5.96
C GLY A 192 -12.20 -8.36 5.15
N MET A 193 -11.95 -8.43 3.85
CA MET A 193 -12.57 -9.41 2.96
C MET A 193 -12.03 -10.81 3.22
N LYS A 194 -12.86 -11.83 2.96
CA LYS A 194 -12.48 -13.23 3.03
C LYS A 194 -11.61 -13.60 1.83
N ILE A 195 -10.28 -13.69 2.05
CA ILE A 195 -9.29 -14.04 1.04
C ILE A 195 -8.92 -15.52 1.22
N GLU A 196 -9.01 -16.30 0.15
CA GLU A 196 -8.61 -17.70 0.11
C GLU A 196 -7.57 -17.94 -0.99
N GLU A 197 -6.86 -19.08 -0.96
CA GLU A 197 -5.89 -19.48 -1.98
C GLU A 197 -6.23 -20.82 -2.58
N VAL A 198 -5.89 -20.98 -3.86
CA VAL A 198 -5.96 -22.24 -4.61
C VAL A 198 -4.58 -22.53 -5.19
N PRO A 199 -3.98 -23.72 -4.93
CA PRO A 199 -2.75 -24.11 -5.58
C PRO A 199 -2.94 -24.24 -7.09
N ILE A 200 -2.01 -23.68 -7.87
CA ILE A 200 -2.03 -23.74 -9.32
C ILE A 200 -0.67 -24.16 -9.89
N ILE A 201 -0.68 -24.55 -11.15
CA ILE A 201 0.52 -24.79 -11.95
C ILE A 201 0.74 -23.57 -12.83
N LEU A 202 1.93 -22.99 -12.77
CA LEU A 202 2.35 -21.96 -13.72
C LEU A 202 3.10 -22.62 -14.87
N HIS A 203 2.63 -22.44 -16.09
CA HIS A 203 3.25 -22.91 -17.31
C HIS A 203 4.15 -21.84 -17.94
N PRO A 204 5.13 -22.19 -18.78
CA PRO A 204 5.78 -21.25 -19.66
C PRO A 204 4.75 -20.53 -20.52
N ASP A 205 4.94 -19.24 -20.76
CA ASP A 205 4.10 -18.51 -21.70
C ASP A 205 4.27 -19.06 -23.13
N GLY A 206 3.20 -19.05 -23.91
CA GLY A 206 3.18 -19.54 -25.30
C GLY A 206 3.61 -18.50 -26.33
N ARG A 207 4.15 -17.35 -25.89
CA ARG A 207 4.54 -16.23 -26.76
C ARG A 207 5.91 -16.41 -27.37
N SER A 208 6.07 -16.00 -28.62
CA SER A 208 7.38 -15.90 -29.28
C SER A 208 8.17 -14.65 -28.88
N ARG A 209 7.47 -13.62 -28.32
CA ARG A 209 8.04 -12.33 -27.92
C ARG A 209 8.42 -12.31 -26.44
N PRO A 210 9.39 -11.44 -26.03
CA PRO A 210 9.73 -11.27 -24.61
C PRO A 210 8.54 -10.75 -23.79
N PRO A 211 8.42 -11.18 -22.52
CA PRO A 211 7.36 -10.70 -21.63
C PRO A 211 7.47 -9.18 -21.41
N HIS A 212 6.33 -8.51 -21.27
CA HIS A 212 6.26 -7.07 -20.99
C HIS A 212 6.83 -6.67 -19.63
N LEU A 213 7.03 -7.62 -18.73
CA LEU A 213 7.43 -7.42 -17.35
C LEU A 213 8.94 -7.13 -17.23
N ARG A 214 9.27 -5.96 -16.65
CA ARG A 214 10.65 -5.54 -16.37
C ARG A 214 10.97 -5.75 -14.89
N SER A 215 11.70 -6.81 -14.55
CA SER A 215 11.91 -7.34 -13.20
C SER A 215 12.20 -6.29 -12.12
N TRP A 216 13.21 -5.45 -12.31
CA TRP A 216 13.60 -4.45 -11.31
C TRP A 216 12.62 -3.27 -11.21
N ARG A 217 12.18 -2.75 -12.35
CA ARG A 217 11.28 -1.60 -12.39
C ARG A 217 9.91 -1.94 -11.82
N ASP A 218 9.38 -3.11 -12.16
CA ASP A 218 8.07 -3.51 -11.71
C ASP A 218 8.11 -4.03 -10.26
N GLY A 219 9.18 -4.74 -9.86
CA GLY A 219 9.41 -5.10 -8.47
C GLY A 219 9.52 -3.87 -7.55
N TRP A 220 10.25 -2.82 -7.98
CA TRP A 220 10.30 -1.56 -7.25
C TRP A 220 8.94 -0.85 -7.20
N ARG A 221 8.16 -0.86 -8.29
CA ARG A 221 6.80 -0.30 -8.30
C ARG A 221 5.90 -0.97 -7.27
N HIS A 222 5.92 -2.30 -7.21
CA HIS A 222 5.14 -3.06 -6.22
C HIS A 222 5.59 -2.74 -4.79
N LEU A 223 6.89 -2.77 -4.51
CA LEU A 223 7.41 -2.44 -3.18
C LEU A 223 7.07 -1.00 -2.78
N ARG A 224 7.32 -0.03 -3.66
CA ARG A 224 6.97 1.37 -3.43
C ARG A 224 5.48 1.54 -3.14
N PHE A 225 4.63 0.86 -3.91
CA PHE A 225 3.18 0.89 -3.71
C PHE A 225 2.80 0.35 -2.32
N MET A 226 3.33 -0.81 -1.94
CA MET A 226 3.09 -1.39 -0.61
C MET A 226 3.52 -0.45 0.52
N LEU A 227 4.69 0.18 0.41
CA LEU A 227 5.19 1.12 1.43
C LEU A 227 4.29 2.35 1.53
N LEU A 228 3.85 2.94 0.40
CA LEU A 228 2.96 4.10 0.37
C LEU A 228 1.58 3.79 0.98
N PHE A 229 1.07 2.56 0.81
CA PHE A 229 -0.18 2.12 1.43
C PHE A 229 -0.03 1.71 2.90
N SER A 230 1.20 1.73 3.43
CA SER A 230 1.50 1.34 4.81
C SER A 230 2.25 2.43 5.60
N PRO A 231 1.67 3.65 5.78
CA PRO A 231 2.32 4.74 6.52
C PRO A 231 2.66 4.37 7.97
N ARG A 232 1.97 3.39 8.56
CA ARG A 232 2.26 2.91 9.91
C ARG A 232 3.65 2.30 10.01
N TRP A 233 4.00 1.40 9.07
CA TRP A 233 5.28 0.72 9.05
C TRP A 233 6.43 1.61 8.57
N LEU A 234 6.13 2.50 7.62
CA LEU A 234 7.15 3.38 7.03
C LEU A 234 7.51 4.55 7.94
N LEU A 235 6.52 5.13 8.64
CA LEU A 235 6.67 6.38 9.37
C LEU A 235 6.32 6.26 10.86
N ILE A 236 5.14 5.70 11.21
CA ILE A 236 4.66 5.77 12.58
C ILE A 236 5.50 4.90 13.53
N TYR A 237 5.74 3.61 13.21
CA TYR A 237 6.51 2.72 14.09
C TYR A 237 7.98 3.14 14.24
N PRO A 238 8.73 3.45 13.14
CA PRO A 238 10.08 4.01 13.29
C PRO A 238 10.08 5.35 14.00
N GLY A 239 9.07 6.19 13.78
CA GLY A 239 8.89 7.46 14.47
C GLY A 239 8.69 7.28 15.98
N ILE A 240 7.83 6.36 16.40
CA ILE A 240 7.64 6.03 17.83
C ILE A 240 8.93 5.51 18.44
N PHE A 241 9.63 4.61 17.76
CA PHE A 241 10.91 4.09 18.24
C PHE A 241 11.95 5.21 18.41
N SER A 242 12.10 6.08 17.41
CA SER A 242 13.02 7.22 17.48
C SER A 242 12.62 8.23 18.56
N LEU A 243 11.32 8.50 18.71
CA LEU A 243 10.81 9.41 19.74
C LEU A 243 11.12 8.88 21.14
N LEU A 244 10.87 7.59 21.37
CA LEU A 244 11.11 6.96 22.69
C LEU A 244 12.60 6.86 23.00
N LEU A 245 13.42 6.40 22.05
CA LEU A 245 14.86 6.27 22.21
C LEU A 245 15.52 7.65 22.39
N GLY A 246 15.23 8.58 21.45
CA GLY A 246 15.74 9.94 21.53
C GLY A 246 15.29 10.67 22.78
N GLY A 247 14.00 10.53 23.14
CA GLY A 247 13.43 11.12 24.36
C GLY A 247 14.06 10.59 25.65
N ALA A 248 14.24 9.28 25.77
CA ALA A 248 14.89 8.66 26.94
C ALA A 248 16.35 9.13 27.08
N CYS A 249 17.13 9.09 26.00
CA CYS A 249 18.51 9.58 25.99
C CYS A 249 18.57 11.09 26.30
N PHE A 250 17.68 11.88 25.70
CA PHE A 250 17.59 13.32 25.91
C PHE A 250 17.32 13.68 27.36
N LEU A 251 16.27 13.11 27.95
CA LEU A 251 15.90 13.35 29.35
C LEU A 251 17.00 12.89 30.32
N ARG A 252 17.65 11.75 30.03
CA ARG A 252 18.75 11.27 30.88
C ARG A 252 19.96 12.22 30.82
N LEU A 253 20.31 12.75 29.64
CA LEU A 253 21.45 13.64 29.47
C LEU A 253 21.17 15.08 29.87
N LEU A 254 19.92 15.52 29.93
CA LEU A 254 19.55 16.80 30.55
C LEU A 254 19.91 16.85 32.05
N ALA A 255 19.80 15.72 32.75
CA ALA A 255 20.15 15.63 34.16
C ALA A 255 21.66 15.65 34.45
N GLY A 256 22.51 15.48 33.42
CA GLY A 256 23.96 15.49 33.55
C GLY A 256 24.64 14.50 32.61
N PRO A 257 25.98 14.54 32.53
CA PRO A 257 26.74 13.61 31.71
C PRO A 257 26.53 12.16 32.14
N LEU A 258 26.72 11.23 31.21
CA LEU A 258 26.63 9.81 31.44
C LEU A 258 27.95 9.14 31.05
N GLU A 259 28.64 8.55 32.04
CA GLU A 259 29.84 7.79 31.78
C GLU A 259 29.51 6.29 31.70
N ILE A 260 29.91 5.65 30.61
CA ILE A 260 29.75 4.21 30.40
C ILE A 260 31.10 3.65 29.93
N ARG A 261 31.72 2.78 30.74
CA ARG A 261 33.00 2.11 30.43
C ARG A 261 34.12 3.09 30.00
N GLY A 262 34.24 4.23 30.69
CA GLY A 262 35.23 5.24 30.38
C GLY A 262 34.90 6.16 29.20
N VAL A 263 33.75 5.99 28.58
CA VAL A 263 33.25 6.90 27.55
C VAL A 263 32.26 7.88 28.15
N ASN A 264 32.54 9.18 28.01
CA ASN A 264 31.68 10.25 28.52
C ASN A 264 30.72 10.74 27.45
N PHE A 265 29.42 10.50 27.67
CA PHE A 265 28.31 10.97 26.85
C PHE A 265 27.78 12.25 27.45
N ASP A 266 27.95 13.37 26.73
CA ASP A 266 27.58 14.69 27.22
C ASP A 266 26.87 15.53 26.14
N LEU A 267 27.16 16.81 26.00
CA LEU A 267 26.45 17.78 25.16
C LEU A 267 26.27 17.35 23.70
N ASN A 268 27.32 16.79 23.08
CA ASN A 268 27.22 16.31 21.69
C ASN A 268 26.18 15.18 21.56
N THR A 269 26.14 14.30 22.56
CA THR A 269 25.16 13.20 22.59
C THR A 269 23.77 13.71 22.91
N LEU A 270 23.63 14.71 23.78
CA LEU A 270 22.37 15.40 24.06
C LEU A 270 21.80 16.06 22.80
N GLU A 271 22.64 16.72 22.03
CA GLU A 271 22.30 17.32 20.74
C GLU A 271 21.72 16.28 19.76
N VAL A 272 22.46 15.18 19.56
CA VAL A 272 22.03 14.08 18.69
C VAL A 272 20.74 13.45 19.20
N ALA A 273 20.60 13.25 20.52
CA ALA A 273 19.37 12.72 21.11
C ALA A 273 18.17 13.65 20.85
N GLY A 274 18.36 14.98 20.94
CA GLY A 274 17.36 15.98 20.60
C GLY A 274 16.95 15.90 19.11
N LEU A 275 17.91 15.73 18.20
CA LEU A 275 17.62 15.54 16.77
C LEU A 275 16.83 14.27 16.52
N VAL A 276 17.22 13.14 17.14
CA VAL A 276 16.50 11.86 17.00
C VAL A 276 15.07 11.97 17.53
N LEU A 277 14.87 12.67 18.66
CA LEU A 277 13.55 12.93 19.24
C LEU A 277 12.69 13.76 18.28
N LEU A 278 13.21 14.88 17.77
CA LEU A 278 12.51 15.75 16.82
C LEU A 278 12.16 15.02 15.53
N PHE A 279 13.09 14.25 15.00
CA PHE A 279 12.88 13.45 13.80
C PHE A 279 11.79 12.38 14.02
N GLY A 280 11.81 11.68 15.16
CA GLY A 280 10.77 10.74 15.56
C GLY A 280 9.40 11.37 15.65
N TYR A 281 9.31 12.55 16.27
CA TYR A 281 8.07 13.31 16.33
C TYR A 281 7.56 13.71 14.95
N GLN A 282 8.43 14.23 14.10
CA GLN A 282 8.09 14.61 12.73
C GLN A 282 7.63 13.42 11.89
N MET A 283 8.28 12.25 12.00
CA MET A 283 7.86 11.03 11.32
C MET A 283 6.44 10.60 11.72
N ILE A 284 6.09 10.70 13.01
CA ILE A 284 4.73 10.39 13.48
C ILE A 284 3.71 11.34 12.84
N LEU A 285 3.98 12.64 12.86
CA LEU A 285 3.10 13.64 12.27
C LEU A 285 2.91 13.40 10.76
N PHE A 286 3.99 13.14 10.00
CA PHE A 286 3.90 12.79 8.58
C PHE A 286 3.17 11.48 8.36
N GLY A 287 3.35 10.48 9.21
CA GLY A 287 2.65 9.21 9.13
C GLY A 287 1.13 9.36 9.31
N ILE A 288 0.71 10.20 10.27
CA ILE A 288 -0.70 10.54 10.48
C ILE A 288 -1.24 11.31 9.26
N PHE A 289 -0.49 12.31 8.78
CA PHE A 289 -0.85 13.09 7.59
C PHE A 289 -1.04 12.19 6.36
N ALA A 290 -0.04 11.33 6.05
CA ALA A 290 -0.09 10.43 4.90
C ALA A 290 -1.30 9.49 4.97
N ARG A 291 -1.66 9.01 6.16
CA ARG A 291 -2.81 8.15 6.38
C ARG A 291 -4.14 8.88 6.18
N ILE A 292 -4.25 10.10 6.69
CA ILE A 292 -5.43 10.96 6.51
C ILE A 292 -5.59 11.31 5.03
N PHE A 293 -4.51 11.74 4.38
CA PHE A 293 -4.51 12.07 2.95
C PHE A 293 -4.91 10.86 2.09
N ALA A 294 -4.36 9.69 2.36
CA ALA A 294 -4.73 8.48 1.63
C ALA A 294 -6.22 8.12 1.82
N TYR A 295 -6.78 8.37 3.00
CA TYR A 295 -8.21 8.20 3.28
C TYR A 295 -9.07 9.22 2.51
N THR A 296 -8.77 10.53 2.59
CA THR A 296 -9.55 11.57 1.92
C THR A 296 -9.53 11.43 0.39
N ARG A 297 -8.43 10.90 -0.17
CA ARG A 297 -8.31 10.59 -1.59
C ARG A 297 -8.91 9.24 -1.98
N GLY A 298 -9.53 8.49 -1.05
CA GLY A 298 -10.12 7.17 -1.31
C GLY A 298 -9.10 6.10 -1.73
N LEU A 299 -7.82 6.30 -1.39
CA LEU A 299 -6.78 5.29 -1.58
C LEU A 299 -6.86 4.19 -0.52
N LEU A 300 -7.29 4.53 0.68
CA LEU A 300 -7.52 3.60 1.78
C LEU A 300 -9.01 3.53 2.12
N PRO A 301 -9.53 2.33 2.46
CA PRO A 301 -10.91 2.17 2.86
C PRO A 301 -11.22 2.91 4.17
N ALA A 302 -12.48 3.30 4.34
CA ALA A 302 -12.97 3.99 5.53
C ALA A 302 -12.74 3.13 6.79
N GLN A 303 -12.01 3.66 7.74
CA GLN A 303 -11.83 3.05 9.06
C GLN A 303 -12.35 3.98 10.15
N HIS A 304 -13.23 3.47 11.02
CA HIS A 304 -13.79 4.23 12.17
C HIS A 304 -12.73 4.86 13.10
N SER A 305 -11.52 4.33 13.13
CA SER A 305 -10.42 4.88 13.95
C SER A 305 -9.91 6.24 13.46
N LEU A 306 -10.11 6.57 12.17
CA LEU A 306 -9.67 7.83 11.60
C LEU A 306 -10.62 8.98 11.93
N SER A 307 -11.93 8.75 11.97
CA SER A 307 -12.91 9.77 12.37
C SER A 307 -12.67 10.26 13.81
N ARG A 308 -12.22 9.37 14.71
CA ARG A 308 -11.81 9.74 16.07
C ARG A 308 -10.54 10.59 16.12
N ALA A 309 -9.59 10.32 15.23
CA ALA A 309 -8.36 11.13 15.15
C ALA A 309 -8.64 12.56 14.69
N PHE A 310 -9.55 12.77 13.74
CA PHE A 310 -10.00 14.12 13.33
C PHE A 310 -10.67 14.89 14.48
N GLY A 311 -11.45 14.22 15.33
CA GLY A 311 -12.09 14.85 16.49
C GLY A 311 -11.10 15.24 17.61
N PHE A 312 -9.94 14.56 17.67
CA PHE A 312 -8.90 14.87 18.67
C PHE A 312 -7.94 15.96 18.22
N PHE A 313 -7.51 15.95 16.96
CA PHE A 313 -6.59 16.95 16.38
C PHE A 313 -7.39 18.06 15.68
N THR A 314 -7.98 18.98 16.47
CA THR A 314 -8.57 20.20 15.90
C THR A 314 -7.50 21.27 15.76
N LEU A 315 -7.71 22.21 14.83
CA LEU A 315 -6.80 23.35 14.61
C LEU A 315 -6.56 24.14 15.90
N GLU A 316 -7.63 24.42 16.62
CA GLU A 316 -7.58 25.23 17.84
C GLU A 316 -6.74 24.58 18.94
N LYS A 317 -6.94 23.27 19.17
CA LYS A 317 -6.14 22.53 20.15
C LYS A 317 -4.66 22.49 19.76
N GLY A 318 -4.37 22.27 18.48
CA GLY A 318 -3.01 22.25 17.97
C GLY A 318 -2.33 23.62 18.07
N LEU A 319 -3.04 24.71 17.78
CA LEU A 319 -2.53 26.08 17.96
C LEU A 319 -2.26 26.40 19.44
N VAL A 320 -3.17 26.02 20.33
CA VAL A 320 -3.00 26.27 21.77
C VAL A 320 -1.84 25.46 22.33
N VAL A 321 -1.83 24.15 22.11
CA VAL A 321 -0.77 23.26 22.63
C VAL A 321 0.59 23.61 22.02
N GLY A 322 0.65 23.79 20.70
CA GLY A 322 1.87 24.16 20.00
C GLY A 322 2.36 25.55 20.42
N GLY A 323 1.46 26.50 20.59
CA GLY A 323 1.78 27.85 21.09
C GLY A 323 2.38 27.82 22.49
N LEU A 324 1.75 27.08 23.43
CA LEU A 324 2.26 26.90 24.78
C LEU A 324 3.65 26.28 24.82
N LEU A 325 3.86 25.21 24.04
CA LEU A 325 5.18 24.55 23.95
C LEU A 325 6.24 25.48 23.34
N THR A 326 5.89 26.24 22.30
CA THR A 326 6.79 27.20 21.66
C THR A 326 7.18 28.33 22.64
N LEU A 327 6.20 28.89 23.31
CA LEU A 327 6.43 29.96 24.28
C LEU A 327 7.23 29.46 25.50
N ALA A 328 6.96 28.26 26.00
CA ALA A 328 7.74 27.67 27.07
C ALA A 328 9.20 27.42 26.64
N GLY A 329 9.43 26.92 25.44
CA GLY A 329 10.78 26.70 24.89
C GLY A 329 11.54 28.04 24.72
N ILE A 330 10.89 29.03 24.17
CA ILE A 330 11.47 30.41 24.06
C ILE A 330 11.74 31.00 25.47
N GLY A 331 10.83 30.81 26.41
CA GLY A 331 11.00 31.24 27.79
C GLY A 331 12.23 30.63 28.47
N ILE A 332 12.49 29.35 28.24
CA ILE A 332 13.71 28.67 28.73
C ILE A 332 14.98 29.30 28.12
N ILE A 333 14.96 29.59 26.81
CA ILE A 333 16.10 30.26 26.15
C ILE A 333 16.32 31.68 26.70
N ILE A 334 15.25 32.46 26.85
CA ILE A 334 15.32 33.82 27.41
C ILE A 334 15.82 33.75 28.85
N HIS A 335 15.35 32.81 29.67
CA HIS A 335 15.81 32.63 31.04
C HIS A 335 17.33 32.39 31.08
N SER A 336 17.88 31.55 30.20
CA SER A 336 19.32 31.37 30.08
C SER A 336 20.08 32.64 29.68
N LEU A 337 19.50 33.44 28.77
CA LEU A 337 20.08 34.71 28.32
C LEU A 337 20.07 35.78 29.46
N VAL A 338 18.95 35.88 30.18
CA VAL A 338 18.81 36.81 31.34
C VAL A 338 19.78 36.40 32.45
N GLY A 339 19.94 35.12 32.73
CA GLY A 339 20.93 34.61 33.66
C GLY A 339 22.35 35.05 33.29
N TRP A 340 22.67 35.00 32.00
CA TRP A 340 23.97 35.49 31.50
C TRP A 340 24.12 37.03 31.61
N ALA A 341 23.09 37.74 31.26
CA ALA A 341 23.10 39.21 31.42
C ALA A 341 23.28 39.66 32.88
N SER A 342 22.72 38.91 33.84
CA SER A 342 22.85 39.19 35.28
C SER A 342 24.28 39.07 35.82
N THR A 343 25.14 38.28 35.13
CA THR A 343 26.59 38.21 35.44
C THR A 343 27.43 39.25 34.70
N GLY A 344 26.78 40.26 34.10
CA GLY A 344 27.47 41.28 33.29
C GLY A 344 28.03 40.73 31.99
N PHE A 345 27.45 39.65 31.45
CA PHE A 345 27.97 38.88 30.26
C PHE A 345 29.35 38.30 30.49
N GLY A 346 29.69 38.03 31.75
CA GLY A 346 30.94 37.36 32.14
C GLY A 346 30.92 35.83 31.88
N ASP A 347 31.86 35.15 32.53
CA ASP A 347 32.04 33.69 32.37
C ASP A 347 30.81 32.94 32.86
N LEU A 348 30.25 32.12 32.00
CA LEU A 348 29.22 31.13 32.33
C LEU A 348 29.82 29.73 32.38
N ASP A 349 29.18 28.85 33.12
CA ASP A 349 29.39 27.41 32.91
C ASP A 349 28.84 27.02 31.50
N PRO A 350 29.72 26.75 30.51
CA PRO A 350 29.28 26.50 29.14
C PRO A 350 28.40 25.25 29.04
N GLN A 351 28.63 24.28 29.94
CA GLN A 351 27.90 23.01 29.88
C GLN A 351 26.45 23.21 30.32
N GLN A 352 26.21 23.91 31.42
CA GLN A 352 24.87 24.14 31.94
C GLN A 352 24.06 25.08 31.02
N ALA A 353 24.68 26.14 30.53
CA ALA A 353 24.04 27.06 29.60
C ALA A 353 23.63 26.37 28.30
N THR A 354 24.52 25.59 27.71
CA THR A 354 24.25 24.84 26.47
C THR A 354 23.14 23.80 26.67
N ARG A 355 23.11 23.03 27.77
CA ARG A 355 22.02 22.08 28.09
C ARG A 355 20.67 22.80 28.13
N THR A 356 20.60 23.93 28.79
CA THR A 356 19.38 24.73 28.92
C THR A 356 18.88 25.23 27.55
N VAL A 357 19.77 25.74 26.73
CA VAL A 357 19.44 26.20 25.38
C VAL A 357 19.00 25.04 24.48
N ILE A 358 19.66 23.87 24.53
CA ILE A 358 19.26 22.67 23.79
C ILE A 358 17.84 22.23 24.20
N ALA A 359 17.52 22.24 25.50
CA ALA A 359 16.19 21.91 25.99
C ALA A 359 15.13 22.89 25.45
N GLY A 360 15.38 24.19 25.58
CA GLY A 360 14.47 25.24 25.13
C GLY A 360 14.18 25.18 23.64
N ARG A 361 15.22 25.08 22.80
CA ARG A 361 15.03 25.00 21.33
C ARG A 361 14.34 23.72 20.90
N THR A 362 14.62 22.58 21.55
CA THR A 362 13.94 21.32 21.23
C THR A 362 12.45 21.42 21.51
N LEU A 363 12.08 21.98 22.69
CA LEU A 363 10.68 22.20 23.05
C LEU A 363 9.99 23.20 22.11
N ALA A 364 10.64 24.32 21.78
CA ALA A 364 10.11 25.29 20.84
C ALA A 364 9.89 24.70 19.44
N SER A 365 10.83 23.86 18.99
CA SER A 365 10.72 23.16 17.70
C SER A 365 9.53 22.19 17.65
N ILE A 366 9.28 21.43 18.73
CA ILE A 366 8.10 20.55 18.85
C ILE A 366 6.82 21.39 18.78
N GLY A 367 6.78 22.52 19.51
CA GLY A 367 5.64 23.41 19.50
C GLY A 367 5.34 23.98 18.13
N LEU A 368 6.35 24.50 17.44
CA LEU A 368 6.23 25.03 16.08
C LEU A 368 5.77 23.98 15.07
N GLN A 369 6.35 22.77 15.13
CA GLN A 369 5.92 21.63 14.29
C GLN A 369 4.45 21.30 14.56
N THR A 370 4.00 21.29 15.82
CA THR A 370 2.60 21.05 16.18
C THR A 370 1.66 22.08 15.55
N ILE A 371 2.02 23.37 15.59
CA ILE A 371 1.25 24.46 14.96
C ILE A 371 1.15 24.21 13.44
N LEU A 372 2.29 24.02 12.77
CA LEU A 372 2.33 23.84 11.32
C LEU A 372 1.51 22.63 10.87
N PHE A 373 1.62 21.50 11.59
CA PHE A 373 0.82 20.32 11.27
C PHE A 373 -0.66 20.48 11.52
N SER A 374 -1.05 21.24 12.55
CA SER A 374 -2.46 21.54 12.81
C SER A 374 -3.10 22.35 11.69
N LEU A 375 -2.36 23.31 11.11
CA LEU A 375 -2.78 24.03 9.92
C LEU A 375 -2.97 23.09 8.72
N ILE A 376 -1.99 22.23 8.45
CA ILE A 376 -2.05 21.27 7.34
C ILE A 376 -3.25 20.31 7.49
N PHE A 377 -3.50 19.79 8.72
CA PHE A 377 -4.64 18.94 8.98
C PHE A 377 -5.98 19.63 8.78
N SER A 378 -6.06 20.91 9.15
CA SER A 378 -7.27 21.69 8.93
C SER A 378 -7.59 21.85 7.44
N TYR A 379 -6.60 22.07 6.59
CA TYR A 379 -6.81 22.11 5.13
C TYR A 379 -7.40 20.82 4.58
N LEU A 380 -6.92 19.65 5.05
CA LEU A 380 -7.47 18.36 4.62
C LEU A 380 -8.91 18.11 5.09
N GLY A 381 -9.28 18.68 6.26
CA GLY A 381 -10.63 18.57 6.81
C GLY A 381 -11.69 19.37 6.04
N ILE A 382 -11.31 20.47 5.39
CA ILE A 382 -12.22 21.32 4.61
C ILE A 382 -12.73 20.60 3.36
N ASP A 383 -11.89 19.82 2.68
CA ASP A 383 -12.26 19.06 1.48
C ASP A 383 -13.30 17.94 1.77
N ASP A 384 -13.30 17.35 2.95
CA ASP A 384 -14.23 16.27 3.33
C ASP A 384 -15.67 16.79 3.57
N VAL A 385 -15.80 18.03 4.06
CA VAL A 385 -17.10 18.70 4.26
C VAL A 385 -17.75 19.06 2.93
N SER A 386 -16.95 19.51 1.96
CA SER A 386 -17.45 19.88 0.63
C SER A 386 -17.94 18.70 -0.22
N THR A 387 -17.36 17.52 -0.01
CA THR A 387 -17.74 16.28 -0.71
C THR A 387 -18.98 15.61 -0.10
N LYS A 388 -19.22 15.76 1.20
CA LYS A 388 -20.46 15.26 1.85
C LYS A 388 -21.69 16.08 1.44
N ASN A 389 -21.56 17.39 1.26
CA ASN A 389 -22.65 18.26 0.82
C ASN A 389 -23.02 18.08 -0.68
N LYS A 390 -22.18 17.43 -1.50
CA LYS A 390 -22.51 17.10 -2.90
C LYS A 390 -23.19 15.74 -3.08
N LYS A 391 -23.29 14.90 -2.02
CA LYS A 391 -23.95 13.59 -2.03
C LYS A 391 -25.26 13.56 -1.25
N ALA A 392 -25.68 14.66 -0.62
CA ALA A 392 -26.98 14.92 -0.04
C ALA A 392 -27.82 15.78 -1.02
#